data_35f0bc17efb5a1f82f717cc24d0b4c6c
#
_entry.id   35f0bc17efb5a1f82f717cc24d0b4c6c
#
_cell.length_a   1.000
_cell.length_b   1.000
_cell.length_c   1.000
_cell.angle_alpha   90.00
_cell.angle_beta   90.00
_cell.angle_gamma   90.00
#
_symmetry.space_group_name_H-M   'P 1'
#
loop_
_entity.id
_entity.type
_entity.pdbx_description
1 polymer ?
#
loop_
_entity_poly.entity_id
_entity_poly.type
_entity_poly.pdbx_seq_one_letter_code
_entity_poly.pdbx_strand_id
1 'polypeptide(L)'
;MSPVLRGGIATVAVIGGFIGWAALFSVHQTEQALVLRFGKPTRVITQPGLNVKWPLIDQVVYIDKRVLDLEAPVQEVIASDQKRLIVDAFVRYRIHDPLKFYQTVNSIEGANSRLSTLISSSLRRVLGESSFIKVVRDERPQLTGRMREQVDREAVSMGISVVDLRIRRADLPEQNSQAVYQRMQTEREREAAEFRAVGNQRAEEIQARANREVTVLVAEANSKAEQIRGEGDAERNAVFAAAFNRDQEFFAFYRTIQAYEKGFDSEDTRMLLKPNSEFFQYFRNQSDRPATAQASK
;
A
#
# COMPACT_ATOMS: atom_id res chain seq x y z
N MET A 1 -31.44 -68.30 -62.50
CA MET A 1 -30.41 -67.23 -62.39
C MET A 1 -29.09 -67.86 -62.65
N SER A 2 -28.37 -67.39 -63.69
CA SER A 2 -27.05 -67.96 -64.10
C SER A 2 -26.00 -67.73 -62.98
N PRO A 3 -25.06 -68.64 -62.74
CA PRO A 3 -24.03 -68.50 -61.72
C PRO A 3 -23.21 -67.22 -61.87
N VAL A 4 -23.03 -66.69 -63.06
CA VAL A 4 -22.37 -65.44 -63.38
C VAL A 4 -23.14 -64.21 -62.80
N LEU A 5 -24.50 -64.23 -62.85
CA LEU A 5 -25.31 -63.16 -62.29
C LEU A 5 -25.23 -63.15 -60.77
N ARG A 6 -25.18 -64.31 -60.10
CA ARG A 6 -25.01 -64.41 -58.65
C ARG A 6 -23.63 -63.96 -58.21
N GLY A 7 -22.56 -64.28 -58.99
CA GLY A 7 -21.23 -63.75 -58.74
C GLY A 7 -21.11 -62.24 -58.87
N GLY A 8 -21.75 -61.69 -59.93
CA GLY A 8 -21.78 -60.21 -60.09
C GLY A 8 -22.52 -59.46 -58.97
N ILE A 9 -23.67 -60.00 -58.49
CA ILE A 9 -24.41 -59.41 -57.40
C ILE A 9 -23.61 -59.52 -56.06
N ALA A 10 -22.95 -60.62 -55.82
CA ALA A 10 -22.09 -60.80 -54.65
C ALA A 10 -20.89 -59.81 -54.67
N THR A 11 -20.24 -59.61 -55.82
CA THR A 11 -19.15 -58.63 -55.93
C THR A 11 -19.63 -57.21 -55.70
N VAL A 12 -20.76 -56.80 -56.27
CA VAL A 12 -21.35 -55.45 -56.04
C VAL A 12 -21.74 -55.25 -54.56
N ALA A 13 -22.29 -56.26 -53.90
CA ALA A 13 -22.64 -56.22 -52.49
C ALA A 13 -21.41 -56.07 -51.60
N VAL A 14 -20.31 -56.79 -51.91
CA VAL A 14 -19.04 -56.66 -51.17
C VAL A 14 -18.41 -55.28 -51.41
N ILE A 15 -18.40 -54.79 -52.62
CA ILE A 15 -17.91 -53.43 -52.89
C ILE A 15 -18.76 -52.38 -52.22
N GLY A 16 -20.09 -52.50 -52.26
CA GLY A 16 -21.00 -51.62 -51.59
C GLY A 16 -20.84 -51.66 -50.06
N GLY A 17 -20.65 -52.83 -49.49
CA GLY A 17 -20.35 -53.00 -48.06
C GLY A 17 -19.02 -52.35 -47.66
N PHE A 18 -17.98 -52.53 -48.44
CA PHE A 18 -16.66 -51.91 -48.22
C PHE A 18 -16.72 -50.40 -48.33
N ILE A 19 -17.44 -49.85 -49.33
CA ILE A 19 -17.66 -48.42 -49.49
C ILE A 19 -18.46 -47.87 -48.29
N GLY A 20 -19.51 -48.59 -47.86
CA GLY A 20 -20.31 -48.22 -46.68
C GLY A 20 -19.47 -48.17 -45.43
N TRP A 21 -18.60 -49.15 -45.23
CA TRP A 21 -17.70 -49.18 -44.07
C TRP A 21 -16.65 -48.05 -44.14
N ALA A 22 -16.05 -47.79 -45.26
CA ALA A 22 -15.09 -46.74 -45.49
C ALA A 22 -15.71 -45.32 -45.37
N ALA A 23 -17.05 -45.21 -45.53
CA ALA A 23 -17.77 -43.98 -45.36
C ALA A 23 -18.02 -43.59 -43.88
N LEU A 24 -17.93 -44.54 -42.94
CA LEU A 24 -18.18 -44.30 -41.53
C LEU A 24 -16.90 -43.89 -40.82
N PHE A 25 -16.99 -42.89 -39.95
CA PHE A 25 -15.91 -42.49 -39.02
C PHE A 25 -16.50 -42.04 -37.69
N SER A 26 -15.73 -42.23 -36.64
CA SER A 26 -16.15 -41.85 -35.27
C SER A 26 -15.32 -40.66 -34.81
N VAL A 27 -15.99 -39.71 -34.13
CA VAL A 27 -15.38 -38.57 -33.46
C VAL A 27 -15.43 -38.78 -31.96
N HIS A 28 -14.29 -38.78 -31.32
CA HIS A 28 -14.18 -38.93 -29.87
C HIS A 28 -14.59 -37.65 -29.12
N GLN A 29 -14.94 -37.77 -27.83
CA GLN A 29 -15.29 -36.63 -27.01
C GLN A 29 -14.14 -35.62 -26.81
N THR A 30 -12.91 -36.08 -26.91
CA THR A 30 -11.67 -35.31 -26.80
C THR A 30 -11.27 -34.56 -28.05
N GLU A 31 -11.94 -34.87 -29.16
CA GLU A 31 -11.59 -34.39 -30.50
C GLU A 31 -12.77 -33.72 -31.18
N GLN A 32 -12.46 -32.94 -32.19
CA GLN A 32 -13.39 -32.40 -33.17
C GLN A 32 -12.83 -32.72 -34.56
N ALA A 33 -13.71 -32.94 -35.52
CA ALA A 33 -13.33 -33.35 -36.85
C ALA A 33 -13.62 -32.27 -37.88
N LEU A 34 -12.65 -32.01 -38.74
CA LEU A 34 -12.79 -31.14 -39.89
C LEU A 34 -12.80 -32.01 -41.14
N VAL A 35 -13.90 -32.01 -41.89
CA VAL A 35 -14.03 -32.74 -43.12
C VAL A 35 -13.58 -31.86 -44.27
N LEU A 36 -12.54 -32.30 -44.94
CA LEU A 36 -11.97 -31.63 -46.13
C LEU A 36 -12.39 -32.36 -47.40
N ARG A 37 -12.89 -31.63 -48.38
CA ARG A 37 -13.17 -32.15 -49.73
C ARG A 37 -12.20 -31.53 -50.68
N PHE A 38 -11.35 -32.37 -51.32
CA PHE A 38 -10.26 -31.89 -52.17
C PHE A 38 -9.39 -30.79 -51.52
N GLY A 39 -9.11 -30.95 -50.19
CA GLY A 39 -8.34 -29.99 -49.44
C GLY A 39 -9.10 -28.72 -48.95
N LYS A 40 -10.37 -28.55 -49.36
CA LYS A 40 -11.21 -27.43 -48.89
C LYS A 40 -12.07 -27.86 -47.71
N PRO A 41 -12.08 -27.10 -46.59
CA PRO A 41 -12.93 -27.40 -45.45
C PRO A 41 -14.40 -27.24 -45.83
N THR A 42 -15.20 -28.31 -45.65
CA THR A 42 -16.61 -28.35 -46.01
C THR A 42 -17.50 -28.42 -44.79
N ARG A 43 -17.12 -29.17 -43.77
CA ARG A 43 -17.94 -29.40 -42.60
C ARG A 43 -17.09 -29.55 -41.34
N VAL A 44 -17.56 -28.90 -40.26
CA VAL A 44 -16.96 -29.03 -38.90
C VAL A 44 -17.90 -29.88 -38.05
N ILE A 45 -17.36 -30.88 -37.36
CA ILE A 45 -18.08 -31.77 -36.48
C ILE A 45 -17.49 -31.61 -35.09
N THR A 46 -18.25 -31.00 -34.21
CA THR A 46 -17.84 -30.71 -32.81
C THR A 46 -18.50 -31.67 -31.78
N GLN A 47 -19.55 -32.40 -32.24
CA GLN A 47 -20.23 -33.39 -31.41
C GLN A 47 -19.62 -34.77 -31.59
N PRO A 48 -19.37 -35.51 -30.49
CA PRO A 48 -18.88 -36.88 -30.57
C PRO A 48 -19.95 -37.80 -31.12
N GLY A 49 -19.50 -38.84 -31.83
CA GLY A 49 -20.40 -39.84 -32.37
C GLY A 49 -19.97 -40.36 -33.75
N LEU A 50 -20.82 -41.21 -34.32
CA LEU A 50 -20.64 -41.80 -35.63
C LEU A 50 -21.09 -40.82 -36.71
N ASN A 51 -20.22 -40.56 -37.69
CA ASN A 51 -20.47 -39.64 -38.78
C ASN A 51 -20.14 -40.31 -40.13
N VAL A 52 -20.67 -39.69 -41.19
CA VAL A 52 -20.50 -40.21 -42.56
C VAL A 52 -19.68 -39.23 -43.38
N LYS A 53 -18.72 -39.77 -44.14
CA LYS A 53 -17.92 -39.03 -45.13
C LYS A 53 -18.02 -39.72 -46.50
N TRP A 54 -17.76 -38.98 -47.58
CA TRP A 54 -17.63 -39.56 -48.89
C TRP A 54 -16.27 -40.28 -48.98
N PRO A 55 -16.25 -41.62 -49.11
CA PRO A 55 -15.00 -42.36 -49.25
C PRO A 55 -14.25 -41.88 -50.51
N LEU A 56 -12.91 -41.86 -50.40
CA LEU A 56 -11.97 -41.43 -51.47
C LEU A 56 -11.94 -39.91 -51.74
N ILE A 57 -13.00 -39.15 -51.43
CA ILE A 57 -13.10 -37.71 -51.73
C ILE A 57 -12.90 -36.88 -50.50
N ASP A 58 -13.50 -37.29 -49.38
CA ASP A 58 -13.47 -36.55 -48.11
C ASP A 58 -12.32 -37.07 -47.22
N GLN A 59 -11.46 -36.15 -46.78
CA GLN A 59 -10.42 -36.40 -45.78
C GLN A 59 -10.89 -35.81 -44.44
N VAL A 60 -10.67 -36.54 -43.35
CA VAL A 60 -11.01 -36.09 -41.99
C VAL A 60 -9.74 -35.74 -41.26
N VAL A 61 -9.67 -34.52 -40.76
CA VAL A 61 -8.61 -34.05 -39.86
C VAL A 61 -9.16 -33.94 -38.45
N TYR A 62 -8.57 -34.65 -37.52
CA TYR A 62 -8.93 -34.61 -36.12
C TYR A 62 -8.12 -33.52 -35.40
N ILE A 63 -8.80 -32.70 -34.62
CA ILE A 63 -8.22 -31.59 -33.87
C ILE A 63 -8.60 -31.78 -32.42
N ASP A 64 -7.61 -31.71 -31.55
CA ASP A 64 -7.81 -31.88 -30.09
C ASP A 64 -8.69 -30.74 -29.50
N LYS A 65 -9.72 -31.09 -28.73
CA LYS A 65 -10.65 -30.18 -28.11
C LYS A 65 -10.28 -29.89 -26.64
N ARG A 66 -9.36 -30.67 -26.09
CA ARG A 66 -8.89 -30.51 -24.70
C ARG A 66 -8.12 -29.20 -24.52
N VAL A 67 -7.87 -28.89 -23.27
CA VAL A 67 -6.93 -27.82 -22.92
C VAL A 67 -5.52 -28.34 -23.14
N LEU A 68 -4.76 -27.67 -23.98
CA LEU A 68 -3.37 -27.94 -24.30
C LEU A 68 -2.47 -27.02 -23.53
N ASP A 69 -1.32 -27.52 -23.11
CA ASP A 69 -0.29 -26.76 -22.43
C ASP A 69 0.81 -26.36 -23.43
N LEU A 70 1.27 -25.12 -23.31
CA LEU A 70 2.42 -24.61 -24.04
C LEU A 70 3.39 -23.95 -23.07
N GLU A 71 4.60 -24.46 -22.99
CA GLU A 71 5.70 -23.80 -22.29
C GLU A 71 6.36 -22.79 -23.23
N ALA A 72 6.37 -21.53 -22.82
CA ALA A 72 7.10 -20.51 -23.55
C ALA A 72 8.61 -20.69 -23.33
N PRO A 73 9.44 -20.37 -24.32
CA PRO A 73 10.89 -20.41 -24.13
C PRO A 73 11.27 -19.39 -23.03
N VAL A 74 12.17 -19.83 -22.15
CA VAL A 74 12.76 -18.94 -21.15
C VAL A 74 13.43 -17.77 -21.82
N GLN A 75 13.08 -16.56 -21.44
CA GLN A 75 13.62 -15.34 -22.05
C GLN A 75 14.03 -14.30 -21.01
N GLU A 76 14.97 -13.47 -21.41
CA GLU A 76 15.41 -12.33 -20.64
C GLU A 76 14.57 -11.10 -21.01
N VAL A 77 14.01 -10.43 -19.99
CA VAL A 77 13.21 -9.21 -20.13
C VAL A 77 13.78 -8.13 -19.23
N ILE A 78 13.83 -6.89 -19.72
CA ILE A 78 14.27 -5.75 -18.93
C ILE A 78 13.03 -5.06 -18.35
N ALA A 79 12.96 -4.97 -17.03
CA ALA A 79 11.90 -4.26 -16.30
C ALA A 79 12.08 -2.72 -16.38
N SER A 80 11.05 -1.97 -16.02
CA SER A 80 11.07 -0.50 -16.06
C SER A 80 12.17 0.14 -15.19
N ASP A 81 12.60 -0.55 -14.14
CA ASP A 81 13.71 -0.18 -13.26
C ASP A 81 15.08 -0.70 -13.76
N GLN A 82 15.19 -1.00 -15.05
CA GLN A 82 16.40 -1.45 -15.75
C GLN A 82 17.02 -2.76 -15.22
N LYS A 83 16.26 -3.52 -14.43
CA LYS A 83 16.69 -4.84 -13.97
C LYS A 83 16.37 -5.90 -15.02
N ARG A 84 17.32 -6.76 -15.28
CA ARG A 84 17.15 -7.92 -16.16
C ARG A 84 16.49 -9.05 -15.40
N LEU A 85 15.45 -9.63 -15.98
CA LEU A 85 14.68 -10.73 -15.42
C LEU A 85 14.74 -11.92 -16.37
N ILE A 86 15.04 -13.10 -15.85
CA ILE A 86 14.85 -14.37 -16.54
C ILE A 86 13.42 -14.83 -16.20
N VAL A 87 12.59 -14.90 -17.25
CA VAL A 87 11.17 -15.20 -17.08
C VAL A 87 10.84 -16.51 -17.79
N ASP A 88 10.18 -17.39 -17.03
CA ASP A 88 9.59 -18.63 -17.50
C ASP A 88 8.07 -18.53 -17.34
N ALA A 89 7.34 -18.78 -18.45
CA ALA A 89 5.89 -18.69 -18.48
C ALA A 89 5.29 -19.87 -19.24
N PHE A 90 4.08 -20.24 -18.87
CA PHE A 90 3.32 -21.24 -19.59
C PHE A 90 1.90 -20.75 -19.88
N VAL A 91 1.32 -21.27 -20.93
CA VAL A 91 -0.03 -20.95 -21.37
C VAL A 91 -0.84 -22.23 -21.50
N ARG A 92 -2.09 -22.16 -21.05
CA ARG A 92 -3.09 -23.16 -21.33
C ARG A 92 -4.08 -22.60 -22.33
N TYR A 93 -4.25 -23.30 -23.43
CA TYR A 93 -5.11 -22.87 -24.51
C TYR A 93 -6.02 -24.01 -24.98
N ARG A 94 -7.09 -23.64 -25.69
CA ARG A 94 -8.02 -24.57 -26.30
C ARG A 94 -8.32 -24.12 -27.73
N ILE A 95 -8.45 -25.07 -28.63
CA ILE A 95 -8.89 -24.82 -30.00
C ILE A 95 -10.41 -24.73 -29.96
N HIS A 96 -10.92 -23.52 -30.14
CA HIS A 96 -12.37 -23.22 -30.09
C HIS A 96 -12.98 -23.32 -31.50
N ASP A 97 -12.30 -22.79 -32.50
CA ASP A 97 -12.73 -22.80 -33.91
C ASP A 97 -11.77 -23.61 -34.77
N PRO A 98 -12.10 -24.88 -35.05
CA PRO A 98 -11.22 -25.76 -35.84
C PRO A 98 -11.05 -25.31 -37.28
N LEU A 99 -12.02 -24.58 -37.86
CA LEU A 99 -11.95 -24.05 -39.21
C LEU A 99 -10.89 -22.95 -39.30
N LYS A 100 -10.97 -21.94 -38.45
CA LYS A 100 -9.97 -20.87 -38.37
C LYS A 100 -8.60 -21.42 -38.04
N PHE A 101 -8.54 -22.36 -37.07
CA PHE A 101 -7.30 -23.01 -36.69
C PHE A 101 -6.60 -23.69 -37.91
N TYR A 102 -7.34 -24.48 -38.68
CA TYR A 102 -6.80 -25.15 -39.83
C TYR A 102 -6.35 -24.17 -40.93
N GLN A 103 -7.13 -23.09 -41.14
CA GLN A 103 -6.81 -22.10 -42.17
C GLN A 103 -5.61 -21.22 -41.84
N THR A 104 -5.33 -20.97 -40.57
CA THR A 104 -4.30 -20.01 -40.13
C THR A 104 -3.00 -20.68 -39.70
N VAL A 105 -3.09 -21.74 -38.90
CA VAL A 105 -1.92 -22.41 -38.29
C VAL A 105 -1.74 -23.86 -38.73
N ASN A 106 -2.77 -24.50 -39.20
CA ASN A 106 -2.82 -25.83 -39.81
C ASN A 106 -2.44 -27.00 -38.89
N SER A 107 -1.53 -26.81 -37.92
CA SER A 107 -1.07 -27.85 -36.99
C SER A 107 -0.88 -27.33 -35.57
N ILE A 108 -0.78 -28.22 -34.58
CA ILE A 108 -0.49 -27.88 -33.20
C ILE A 108 0.90 -27.25 -33.07
N GLU A 109 1.89 -27.76 -33.80
CA GLU A 109 3.26 -27.22 -33.81
C GLU A 109 3.28 -25.79 -34.35
N GLY A 110 2.52 -25.54 -35.46
CA GLY A 110 2.34 -24.19 -35.99
C GLY A 110 1.68 -23.24 -35.03
N ALA A 111 0.66 -23.72 -34.30
CA ALA A 111 0.01 -22.95 -33.22
C ALA A 111 0.97 -22.62 -32.08
N ASN A 112 1.72 -23.62 -31.61
CA ASN A 112 2.70 -23.45 -30.55
C ASN A 112 3.78 -22.44 -30.92
N SER A 113 4.31 -22.48 -32.15
CA SER A 113 5.30 -21.50 -32.62
C SER A 113 4.76 -20.07 -32.62
N ARG A 114 3.54 -19.86 -33.16
CA ARG A 114 2.92 -18.52 -33.18
C ARG A 114 2.55 -18.04 -31.80
N LEU A 115 1.96 -18.90 -30.97
CA LEU A 115 1.63 -18.56 -29.57
C LEU A 115 2.88 -18.21 -28.78
N SER A 116 3.99 -18.95 -28.91
CA SER A 116 5.27 -18.63 -28.27
C SER A 116 5.76 -17.23 -28.62
N THR A 117 5.61 -16.82 -29.88
CA THR A 117 5.99 -15.48 -30.33
C THR A 117 5.08 -14.42 -29.70
N LEU A 118 3.75 -14.65 -29.65
CA LEU A 118 2.79 -13.76 -29.02
C LEU A 118 3.02 -13.62 -27.52
N ILE A 119 3.28 -14.74 -26.83
CA ILE A 119 3.60 -14.76 -25.41
C ILE A 119 4.87 -13.96 -25.14
N SER A 120 5.92 -14.20 -25.92
CA SER A 120 7.20 -13.52 -25.78
C SER A 120 7.09 -12.01 -25.99
N SER A 121 6.30 -11.57 -26.96
CA SER A 121 6.05 -10.15 -27.21
C SER A 121 5.21 -9.50 -26.10
N SER A 122 4.20 -10.20 -25.59
CA SER A 122 3.35 -9.74 -24.48
C SER A 122 4.13 -9.66 -23.16
N LEU A 123 4.94 -10.68 -22.85
CA LEU A 123 5.84 -10.67 -21.69
C LEU A 123 6.76 -9.45 -21.73
N ARG A 124 7.43 -9.22 -22.85
CA ARG A 124 8.35 -8.09 -23.00
C ARG A 124 7.65 -6.75 -22.84
N ARG A 125 6.45 -6.59 -23.38
CA ARG A 125 5.67 -5.36 -23.27
C ARG A 125 5.20 -5.12 -21.85
N VAL A 126 4.48 -6.07 -21.25
CA VAL A 126 3.84 -5.90 -19.94
C VAL A 126 4.85 -5.83 -18.80
N LEU A 127 5.89 -6.67 -18.85
CA LEU A 127 6.94 -6.66 -17.82
C LEU A 127 7.90 -5.48 -17.98
N GLY A 128 8.14 -5.01 -19.21
CA GLY A 128 8.95 -3.81 -19.47
C GLY A 128 8.35 -2.52 -18.92
N GLU A 129 7.02 -2.46 -18.78
CA GLU A 129 6.30 -1.34 -18.15
C GLU A 129 6.25 -1.42 -16.62
N SER A 130 6.63 -2.55 -16.03
CA SER A 130 6.50 -2.83 -14.61
C SER A 130 7.85 -2.93 -13.91
N SER A 131 7.92 -2.49 -12.63
CA SER A 131 9.13 -2.65 -11.83
C SER A 131 9.29 -4.10 -11.35
N PHE A 132 10.52 -4.50 -11.06
CA PHE A 132 10.86 -5.82 -10.55
C PHE A 132 9.98 -6.27 -9.36
N ILE A 133 9.78 -5.39 -8.37
CA ILE A 133 9.01 -5.70 -7.17
C ILE A 133 7.55 -6.00 -7.50
N LYS A 134 6.94 -5.25 -8.42
CA LYS A 134 5.57 -5.47 -8.88
C LYS A 134 5.42 -6.81 -9.59
N VAL A 135 6.40 -7.19 -10.41
CA VAL A 135 6.41 -8.46 -11.14
C VAL A 135 6.52 -9.66 -10.19
N VAL A 136 7.40 -9.56 -9.19
CA VAL A 136 7.71 -10.71 -8.31
C VAL A 136 6.67 -10.87 -7.20
N ARG A 137 6.16 -9.77 -6.63
CA ARG A 137 5.34 -9.81 -5.42
C ARG A 137 3.97 -9.14 -5.55
N ASP A 138 3.95 -7.85 -5.88
CA ASP A 138 2.78 -7.02 -5.57
C ASP A 138 1.64 -7.13 -6.58
N GLU A 139 1.93 -7.14 -7.88
CA GLU A 139 0.92 -7.06 -8.96
C GLU A 139 0.93 -8.26 -9.91
N ARG A 140 1.60 -9.36 -9.56
CA ARG A 140 1.74 -10.55 -10.41
C ARG A 140 0.42 -11.09 -10.99
N PRO A 141 -0.69 -11.19 -10.21
CA PRO A 141 -1.97 -11.64 -10.76
C PRO A 141 -2.56 -10.67 -11.79
N GLN A 142 -2.39 -9.37 -11.59
CA GLN A 142 -2.90 -8.35 -12.51
C GLN A 142 -2.09 -8.35 -13.82
N LEU A 143 -0.77 -8.49 -13.73
CA LEU A 143 0.10 -8.56 -14.89
C LEU A 143 -0.18 -9.80 -15.74
N THR A 144 -0.35 -10.97 -15.11
CA THR A 144 -0.74 -12.20 -15.81
C THR A 144 -2.11 -12.09 -16.45
N GLY A 145 -3.07 -11.42 -15.81
CA GLY A 145 -4.37 -11.11 -16.35
C GLY A 145 -4.29 -10.26 -17.65
N ARG A 146 -3.54 -9.17 -17.60
CA ARG A 146 -3.31 -8.30 -18.78
C ARG A 146 -2.65 -9.06 -19.94
N MET A 147 -1.62 -9.85 -19.64
CA MET A 147 -0.95 -10.68 -20.65
C MET A 147 -1.91 -11.70 -21.26
N ARG A 148 -2.70 -12.41 -20.44
CA ARG A 148 -3.69 -13.36 -20.91
C ARG A 148 -4.69 -12.71 -21.86
N GLU A 149 -5.27 -11.56 -21.48
CA GLU A 149 -6.24 -10.84 -22.33
C GLU A 149 -5.62 -10.37 -23.64
N GLN A 150 -4.38 -9.92 -23.61
CA GLN A 150 -3.68 -9.48 -24.82
C GLN A 150 -3.43 -10.65 -25.76
N VAL A 151 -2.87 -11.76 -25.25
CA VAL A 151 -2.59 -12.96 -26.04
C VAL A 151 -3.88 -13.58 -26.54
N ASP A 152 -4.95 -13.64 -25.74
CA ASP A 152 -6.25 -14.17 -26.13
C ASP A 152 -6.86 -13.37 -27.31
N ARG A 153 -6.85 -12.03 -27.25
CA ARG A 153 -7.33 -11.20 -28.35
C ARG A 153 -6.63 -11.52 -29.70
N GLU A 154 -5.35 -11.76 -29.66
CA GLU A 154 -4.59 -12.10 -30.88
C GLU A 154 -4.80 -13.57 -31.29
N ALA A 155 -4.93 -14.49 -30.32
CA ALA A 155 -5.14 -15.91 -30.52
C ALA A 155 -6.53 -16.25 -31.10
N VAL A 156 -7.56 -15.45 -30.83
CA VAL A 156 -8.93 -15.62 -31.38
C VAL A 156 -8.89 -15.60 -32.91
N SER A 157 -8.03 -14.81 -33.52
CA SER A 157 -7.87 -14.79 -35.01
C SER A 157 -7.37 -16.13 -35.57
N MET A 158 -6.70 -16.94 -34.75
CA MET A 158 -6.22 -18.28 -35.08
C MET A 158 -7.19 -19.39 -34.66
N GLY A 159 -8.39 -19.06 -34.18
CA GLY A 159 -9.35 -20.03 -33.67
C GLY A 159 -8.98 -20.66 -32.30
N ILE A 160 -8.07 -20.04 -31.60
CA ILE A 160 -7.56 -20.46 -30.29
C ILE A 160 -8.10 -19.54 -29.19
N SER A 161 -8.47 -20.10 -28.06
CA SER A 161 -8.83 -19.36 -26.85
C SER A 161 -7.83 -19.67 -25.72
N VAL A 162 -7.29 -18.63 -25.12
CA VAL A 162 -6.36 -18.73 -24.00
C VAL A 162 -7.14 -18.88 -22.69
N VAL A 163 -7.06 -20.05 -22.09
CA VAL A 163 -7.73 -20.36 -20.82
C VAL A 163 -7.00 -19.72 -19.66
N ASP A 164 -5.68 -19.89 -19.59
CA ASP A 164 -4.85 -19.37 -18.51
C ASP A 164 -3.44 -19.05 -19.03
N LEU A 165 -2.83 -18.01 -18.45
CA LEU A 165 -1.43 -17.66 -18.70
C LEU A 165 -0.79 -17.37 -17.34
N ARG A 166 0.33 -18.03 -17.03
CA ARG A 166 1.03 -17.80 -15.77
C ARG A 166 2.53 -17.71 -15.98
N ILE A 167 3.12 -16.83 -15.19
CA ILE A 167 4.56 -16.78 -15.01
C ILE A 167 4.92 -17.87 -13.99
N ARG A 168 5.75 -18.84 -14.37
CA ARG A 168 6.25 -19.88 -13.48
C ARG A 168 7.34 -19.30 -12.60
N ARG A 169 8.29 -18.62 -13.21
CA ARG A 169 9.50 -18.09 -12.58
C ARG A 169 9.86 -16.73 -13.14
N ALA A 170 10.28 -15.82 -12.28
CA ALA A 170 10.80 -14.52 -12.66
C ALA A 170 11.94 -14.18 -11.68
N ASP A 171 13.17 -14.43 -12.11
CA ASP A 171 14.37 -14.28 -11.30
C ASP A 171 15.37 -13.33 -11.93
N LEU A 172 16.28 -12.85 -11.10
CA LEU A 172 17.45 -12.13 -11.58
C LEU A 172 18.52 -13.12 -12.09
N PRO A 173 19.28 -12.80 -13.14
CA PRO A 173 20.44 -13.58 -13.53
C PRO A 173 21.42 -13.78 -12.38
N GLU A 174 21.89 -15.00 -12.17
CA GLU A 174 22.77 -15.36 -11.03
C GLU A 174 24.02 -14.51 -10.93
N GLN A 175 24.60 -14.14 -12.08
CA GLN A 175 25.83 -13.35 -12.15
C GLN A 175 25.71 -11.94 -11.57
N ASN A 176 24.52 -11.37 -11.50
CA ASN A 176 24.27 -10.01 -11.03
C ASN A 176 23.42 -9.94 -9.74
N SER A 177 22.87 -11.07 -9.30
CA SER A 177 21.93 -11.12 -8.19
C SER A 177 22.51 -10.53 -6.90
N GLN A 178 23.75 -10.88 -6.56
CA GLN A 178 24.42 -10.47 -5.33
C GLN A 178 24.70 -8.97 -5.30
N ALA A 179 25.18 -8.40 -6.41
CA ALA A 179 25.43 -6.95 -6.53
C ALA A 179 24.11 -6.15 -6.49
N VAL A 180 23.04 -6.67 -7.10
CA VAL A 180 21.72 -6.05 -7.07
C VAL A 180 21.13 -6.11 -5.66
N TYR A 181 21.20 -7.24 -4.98
CA TYR A 181 20.75 -7.36 -3.58
C TYR A 181 21.47 -6.41 -2.65
N GLN A 182 22.79 -6.29 -2.78
CA GLN A 182 23.59 -5.38 -1.98
C GLN A 182 23.23 -3.92 -2.23
N ARG A 183 23.01 -3.56 -3.51
CA ARG A 183 22.53 -2.21 -3.86
C ARG A 183 21.12 -1.96 -3.29
N MET A 184 20.19 -2.90 -3.41
CA MET A 184 18.86 -2.79 -2.84
C MET A 184 18.88 -2.64 -1.31
N GLN A 185 19.74 -3.39 -0.63
CA GLN A 185 19.93 -3.26 0.81
C GLN A 185 20.43 -1.86 1.18
N THR A 186 21.48 -1.37 0.52
CA THR A 186 22.02 -0.02 0.75
C THR A 186 20.97 1.07 0.47
N GLU A 187 20.16 0.90 -0.56
CA GLU A 187 19.09 1.83 -0.92
C GLU A 187 17.97 1.85 0.15
N ARG A 188 17.59 0.68 0.67
CA ARG A 188 16.65 0.58 1.79
C ARG A 188 17.18 1.12 3.10
N GLU A 189 18.45 0.93 3.38
CA GLU A 189 19.10 1.53 4.55
C GLU A 189 19.15 3.07 4.47
N ARG A 190 19.41 3.62 3.26
CA ARG A 190 19.32 5.07 3.00
C ARG A 190 17.91 5.59 3.22
N GLU A 191 16.91 4.97 2.60
CA GLU A 191 15.51 5.36 2.72
C GLU A 191 15.06 5.32 4.20
N ALA A 192 15.42 4.26 4.91
CA ALA A 192 15.14 4.14 6.35
C ALA A 192 15.86 5.20 7.18
N ALA A 193 17.10 5.56 6.83
CA ALA A 193 17.84 6.64 7.49
C ALA A 193 17.18 8.00 7.23
N GLU A 194 16.75 8.27 6.02
CA GLU A 194 16.03 9.49 5.64
C GLU A 194 14.72 9.63 6.41
N PHE A 195 13.90 8.58 6.44
CA PHE A 195 12.65 8.61 7.22
C PHE A 195 12.89 8.84 8.71
N ARG A 196 13.95 8.24 9.28
CA ARG A 196 14.32 8.48 10.67
C ARG A 196 14.77 9.92 10.89
N ALA A 197 15.58 10.48 9.98
CA ALA A 197 16.04 11.86 10.07
C ALA A 197 14.88 12.85 10.01
N VAL A 198 13.95 12.67 9.07
CA VAL A 198 12.73 13.49 8.97
C VAL A 198 11.84 13.32 10.21
N GLY A 199 11.72 12.10 10.73
CA GLY A 199 10.99 11.83 11.97
C GLY A 199 11.57 12.55 13.17
N ASN A 200 12.89 12.50 13.35
CA ASN A 200 13.61 13.18 14.42
C ASN A 200 13.48 14.71 14.31
N GLN A 201 13.66 15.25 13.09
CA GLN A 201 13.48 16.69 12.86
C GLN A 201 12.09 17.16 13.27
N ARG A 202 11.03 16.42 12.87
CA ARG A 202 9.66 16.76 13.26
C ARG A 202 9.42 16.66 14.77
N ALA A 203 10.01 15.65 15.41
CA ALA A 203 9.92 15.49 16.85
C ALA A 203 10.57 16.67 17.59
N GLU A 204 11.77 17.08 17.17
CA GLU A 204 12.47 18.25 17.72
C GLU A 204 11.68 19.55 17.49
N GLU A 205 11.09 19.73 16.31
CA GLU A 205 10.25 20.90 16.01
C GLU A 205 9.01 20.97 16.92
N ILE A 206 8.32 19.84 17.09
CA ILE A 206 7.15 19.76 17.96
C ILE A 206 7.55 20.04 19.42
N GLN A 207 8.66 19.47 19.87
CA GLN A 207 9.16 19.63 21.24
C GLN A 207 9.62 21.06 21.51
N ALA A 208 10.32 21.70 20.55
CA ALA A 208 10.72 23.10 20.66
C ALA A 208 9.52 24.03 20.69
N ARG A 209 8.50 23.76 19.87
CA ARG A 209 7.24 24.53 19.87
C ARG A 209 6.51 24.41 21.21
N ALA A 210 6.34 23.17 21.72
CA ALA A 210 5.71 22.96 23.02
C ALA A 210 6.48 23.62 24.17
N ASN A 211 7.80 23.52 24.21
CA ASN A 211 8.63 24.16 25.21
C ASN A 211 8.50 25.70 25.16
N ARG A 212 8.45 26.28 23.95
CA ARG A 212 8.20 27.70 23.77
C ARG A 212 6.83 28.11 24.30
N GLU A 213 5.78 27.37 23.98
CA GLU A 213 4.43 27.65 24.46
C GLU A 213 4.37 27.59 26.00
N VAL A 214 4.99 26.57 26.60
CA VAL A 214 5.09 26.47 28.06
C VAL A 214 5.81 27.69 28.66
N THR A 215 6.95 28.09 28.06
CA THR A 215 7.72 29.24 28.56
C THR A 215 6.90 30.53 28.46
N VAL A 216 6.21 30.76 27.37
CA VAL A 216 5.34 31.94 27.19
C VAL A 216 4.19 31.92 28.20
N LEU A 217 3.50 30.77 28.32
CA LEU A 217 2.36 30.63 29.23
C LEU A 217 2.76 30.90 30.71
N VAL A 218 3.91 30.35 31.13
CA VAL A 218 4.43 30.55 32.48
C VAL A 218 4.83 32.03 32.70
N ALA A 219 5.48 32.64 31.69
CA ALA A 219 5.85 34.07 31.78
C ALA A 219 4.61 34.99 31.85
N GLU A 220 3.60 34.72 31.06
CA GLU A 220 2.32 35.46 31.11
C GLU A 220 1.60 35.28 32.41
N ALA A 221 1.55 34.03 32.95
CA ALA A 221 0.95 33.77 34.24
C ALA A 221 1.66 34.50 35.41
N ASN A 222 3.01 34.48 35.37
CA ASN A 222 3.80 35.22 36.38
C ASN A 222 3.60 36.73 36.26
N SER A 223 3.61 37.26 35.03
CA SER A 223 3.34 38.70 34.79
C SER A 223 1.98 39.10 35.34
N LYS A 224 0.94 38.29 35.05
CA LYS A 224 -0.41 38.55 35.55
C LYS A 224 -0.49 38.45 37.07
N ALA A 225 0.23 37.48 37.65
CA ALA A 225 0.30 37.36 39.13
C ALA A 225 0.97 38.57 39.79
N GLU A 226 2.06 39.10 39.20
CA GLU A 226 2.71 40.32 39.71
C GLU A 226 1.83 41.58 39.54
N GLN A 227 1.10 41.68 38.42
CA GLN A 227 0.12 42.76 38.25
C GLN A 227 -0.96 42.73 39.34
N ILE A 228 -1.57 41.54 39.58
CA ILE A 228 -2.60 41.39 40.61
C ILE A 228 -2.04 41.70 42.01
N ARG A 229 -0.79 41.25 42.32
CA ARG A 229 -0.13 41.59 43.55
C ARG A 229 0.11 43.10 43.67
N GLY A 230 0.59 43.74 42.59
CA GLY A 230 0.82 45.17 42.54
C GLY A 230 -0.47 45.98 42.75
N GLU A 231 -1.56 45.59 42.11
CA GLU A 231 -2.87 46.20 42.31
C GLU A 231 -3.36 46.01 43.74
N GLY A 232 -3.23 44.80 44.30
CA GLY A 232 -3.59 44.55 45.72
C GLY A 232 -2.75 45.34 46.69
N ASP A 233 -1.44 45.47 46.44
CA ASP A 233 -0.55 46.28 47.27
C ASP A 233 -0.88 47.79 47.16
N ALA A 234 -1.21 48.28 45.97
CA ALA A 234 -1.65 49.65 45.75
C ALA A 234 -2.96 49.96 46.48
N GLU A 235 -3.95 49.07 46.37
CA GLU A 235 -5.24 49.20 47.10
C GLU A 235 -5.04 49.17 48.61
N ARG A 236 -4.24 48.22 49.10
CA ARG A 236 -3.88 48.14 50.53
C ARG A 236 -3.25 49.44 51.00
N ASN A 237 -2.26 49.97 50.25
CA ASN A 237 -1.59 51.21 50.62
C ASN A 237 -2.54 52.42 50.55
N ALA A 238 -3.47 52.47 49.61
CA ALA A 238 -4.49 53.53 49.54
C ALA A 238 -5.44 53.46 50.75
N VAL A 239 -5.89 52.27 51.16
CA VAL A 239 -6.71 52.08 52.33
C VAL A 239 -5.97 52.52 53.65
N PHE A 240 -4.69 52.13 53.77
CA PHE A 240 -3.87 52.57 54.90
C PHE A 240 -3.62 54.05 54.88
N ALA A 241 -3.35 54.69 53.73
CA ALA A 241 -3.19 56.13 53.64
C ALA A 241 -4.46 56.91 53.98
N ALA A 242 -5.63 56.40 53.56
CA ALA A 242 -6.94 56.99 53.98
C ALA A 242 -7.20 56.88 55.46
N ALA A 243 -6.85 55.71 56.06
CA ALA A 243 -6.96 55.51 57.48
C ALA A 243 -5.98 56.42 58.27
N PHE A 244 -4.74 56.56 57.83
CA PHE A 244 -3.73 57.45 58.42
C PHE A 244 -4.20 58.92 58.43
N ASN A 245 -4.81 59.40 57.41
CA ASN A 245 -5.28 60.77 57.25
C ASN A 245 -6.48 61.07 58.22
N ARG A 246 -7.16 60.03 58.72
CA ARG A 246 -8.24 60.23 59.69
C ARG A 246 -7.75 60.44 61.10
N ASP A 247 -6.72 59.71 61.56
CA ASP A 247 -6.12 59.83 62.90
C ASP A 247 -4.62 59.44 62.79
N GLN A 248 -3.78 60.43 62.69
CA GLN A 248 -2.33 60.25 62.49
C GLN A 248 -1.66 59.71 63.82
N GLU A 249 -2.16 60.13 64.99
CA GLU A 249 -1.58 59.66 66.26
C GLU A 249 -1.89 58.19 66.48
N PHE A 250 -3.14 57.76 66.27
CA PHE A 250 -3.53 56.37 66.43
C PHE A 250 -2.79 55.48 65.45
N PHE A 251 -2.66 55.91 64.22
CA PHE A 251 -1.94 55.10 63.19
C PHE A 251 -0.45 54.97 63.54
N ALA A 252 0.20 56.04 63.97
CA ALA A 252 1.60 55.98 64.40
C ALA A 252 1.79 55.01 65.57
N PHE A 253 0.88 55.04 66.51
CA PHE A 253 0.84 54.09 67.61
C PHE A 253 0.67 52.65 67.17
N TYR A 254 -0.34 52.37 66.34
CA TYR A 254 -0.65 51.07 65.87
C TYR A 254 0.53 50.46 65.02
N ARG A 255 1.12 51.28 64.17
CA ARG A 255 2.28 50.89 63.36
C ARG A 255 3.51 50.58 64.19
N THR A 256 3.71 51.33 65.25
CA THR A 256 4.79 51.10 66.23
C THR A 256 4.61 49.77 66.96
N ILE A 257 3.37 49.48 67.39
CA ILE A 257 3.03 48.20 68.08
C ILE A 257 3.27 47.01 67.07
N GLN A 258 2.83 47.12 65.83
CA GLN A 258 3.13 46.10 64.85
C GLN A 258 4.63 45.92 64.59
N ALA A 259 5.38 46.99 64.58
CA ALA A 259 6.83 46.94 64.48
C ALA A 259 7.49 46.22 65.66
N TYR A 260 6.91 46.44 66.88
CA TYR A 260 7.36 45.72 68.08
C TYR A 260 7.07 44.23 67.97
N GLU A 261 5.84 43.86 67.61
CA GLU A 261 5.41 42.45 67.42
C GLU A 261 6.37 41.71 66.43
N LYS A 262 6.55 42.28 65.23
CA LYS A 262 7.47 41.70 64.24
C LYS A 262 8.95 41.70 64.59
N GLY A 263 9.36 42.72 65.33
CA GLY A 263 10.74 42.86 65.82
C GLY A 263 11.14 41.90 66.91
N PHE A 264 10.13 41.46 67.72
CA PHE A 264 10.33 40.53 68.81
C PHE A 264 9.94 39.09 68.58
N ASP A 265 9.38 38.81 67.38
CA ASP A 265 8.88 37.49 67.02
C ASP A 265 9.98 36.51 66.56
N SER A 266 11.24 36.91 66.36
CA SER A 266 12.32 36.07 65.99
C SER A 266 13.27 35.74 67.17
N GLU A 267 13.38 34.47 67.48
CA GLU A 267 14.23 33.95 68.58
C GLU A 267 15.73 34.31 68.45
N ASP A 268 16.19 34.78 67.29
CA ASP A 268 17.61 35.05 66.98
C ASP A 268 17.97 36.53 66.79
N THR A 269 16.99 37.48 67.08
CA THR A 269 17.24 38.89 66.87
C THR A 269 17.80 39.57 68.12
N ARG A 270 19.09 39.92 68.09
CA ARG A 270 19.68 40.78 69.14
C ARG A 270 19.55 42.22 68.70
N MET A 271 18.64 42.95 69.36
CA MET A 271 18.47 44.38 69.11
C MET A 271 19.30 45.17 70.11
N LEU A 272 20.19 46.00 69.60
CA LEU A 272 20.94 46.97 70.44
C LEU A 272 20.28 48.35 70.30
N LEU A 273 19.49 48.72 71.28
CA LEU A 273 18.72 49.95 71.23
C LEU A 273 19.17 50.92 72.34
N LYS A 274 19.27 52.21 72.00
CA LYS A 274 19.50 53.24 73.04
C LYS A 274 18.19 53.44 73.80
N PRO A 275 18.23 53.58 75.14
CA PRO A 275 17.03 53.77 75.94
C PRO A 275 16.17 55.01 75.60
N ASN A 276 16.79 56.00 74.89
CA ASN A 276 16.14 57.25 74.46
C ASN A 276 15.80 57.26 72.94
N SER A 277 15.74 56.07 72.28
CA SER A 277 15.34 56.04 70.89
C SER A 277 13.85 56.29 70.70
N GLU A 278 13.47 56.89 69.62
CA GLU A 278 12.04 57.12 69.25
C GLU A 278 11.26 55.81 69.16
N PHE A 279 11.97 54.67 69.01
CA PHE A 279 11.35 53.34 69.03
C PHE A 279 10.59 53.04 70.33
N PHE A 280 11.10 53.53 71.50
CA PHE A 280 10.45 53.29 72.81
C PHE A 280 9.59 54.48 73.31
N GLN A 281 9.23 55.43 72.44
CA GLN A 281 8.50 56.62 72.84
C GLN A 281 7.16 56.30 73.53
N TYR A 282 6.43 55.26 73.06
CA TYR A 282 5.14 54.90 73.65
C TYR A 282 5.25 54.08 74.94
N PHE A 283 6.40 53.43 75.20
CA PHE A 283 6.67 52.79 76.47
C PHE A 283 7.01 53.83 77.60
N ARG A 284 7.60 54.96 77.23
CA ARG A 284 7.98 56.02 78.16
C ARG A 284 6.82 56.94 78.56
N ASN A 285 5.94 57.20 77.62
CA ASN A 285 4.85 58.19 77.87
C ASN A 285 3.69 57.65 78.69
N GLN A 286 3.74 56.40 79.18
CA GLN A 286 2.71 55.87 80.08
C GLN A 286 2.87 56.38 81.51
N SER A 287 4.04 56.91 81.94
CA SER A 287 4.33 57.46 83.24
C SER A 287 4.08 58.96 83.36
N ASP A 288 3.87 59.70 82.27
CA ASP A 288 3.74 61.14 82.24
C ASP A 288 2.32 61.64 81.77
N ARG A 289 1.27 60.89 82.01
CA ARG A 289 -0.07 61.46 81.87
C ARG A 289 -0.38 62.40 83.01
N PRO A 290 -0.44 63.70 82.77
CA PRO A 290 -0.94 64.58 83.83
C PRO A 290 -2.42 64.30 84.13
N ALA A 291 -2.67 63.96 85.36
CA ALA A 291 -4.00 63.91 85.95
C ALA A 291 -4.64 65.30 85.95
N THR A 292 -5.21 65.72 84.81
CA THR A 292 -6.07 66.94 84.83
C THR A 292 -7.00 66.96 83.64
N ALA A 293 -8.20 66.48 83.87
CA ALA A 293 -9.41 67.10 83.34
C ALA A 293 -10.61 66.50 84.10
N GLN A 294 -10.67 66.82 85.40
CA GLN A 294 -12.00 66.88 86.09
C GLN A 294 -12.64 68.21 85.76
N ALA A 295 -13.93 68.13 85.34
CA ALA A 295 -15.00 69.08 85.53
C ALA A 295 -14.92 70.43 84.84
N SER A 296 -15.81 70.62 83.86
CA SER A 296 -16.83 71.69 84.02
C SER A 296 -17.87 71.59 82.92
N LYS A 297 -19.10 71.30 83.42
CA LYS A 297 -20.44 71.54 82.86
C LYS A 297 -20.78 71.03 81.47
#